data_fd238a6b3146485d2f2818415cbe9230
#
_entry.id   fd238a6b3146485d2f2818415cbe9230
#
_cell.length_a   1.000
_cell.length_b   1.000
_cell.length_c   1.000
_cell.angle_alpha   90.00
_cell.angle_beta   90.00
_cell.angle_gamma   90.00
#
_symmetry.space_group_name_H-M   'P 1'
#
loop_
_entity.id
_entity.type
_entity.pdbx_description
1 polymer ?
#
loop_
_entity_poly.entity_id
_entity_poly.type
_entity_poly.pdbx_seq_one_letter_code
_entity_poly.pdbx_strand_id
1 'polypeptide(L)'
;VMASSCVPYGFMPITIDKKYLTEEYKNCPNKPEVPKLIDGGVYDNQGAHKLSQNKSKFHTDFIIVSDAGNSTISANKTTNIFILAMNTITLMMDRVKKMQRANNLYESYASKEHFAYVPLEWECSTRLIQGFVTNLKDGNVHPDVWQAHTITEGEITNLKGAESKVAQETTIEKVKNAIHWSELEQKIPLQESEHIARSVGTNLTALSHKEIESLIEHSAWLTEVQVRLYMPMLLTKEM
;
A
#
# COMPACT_ATOMS: atom_id res chain seq x y z
N VAL A 1 -2.93 17.18 11.27
CA VAL A 1 -2.19 17.53 10.05
C VAL A 1 -0.77 18.00 10.41
N MET A 2 -0.56 19.09 11.16
CA MET A 2 0.80 19.57 11.48
C MET A 2 1.69 18.49 12.13
N ALA A 3 1.14 17.70 13.07
CA ALA A 3 1.90 16.66 13.74
C ALA A 3 2.36 15.56 12.78
N SER A 4 1.54 15.18 11.80
CA SER A 4 1.87 14.18 10.78
C SER A 4 2.88 14.64 9.72
N SER A 5 3.34 15.88 9.83
CA SER A 5 4.40 16.43 8.98
C SER A 5 5.68 16.75 9.78
N CYS A 6 5.68 16.41 11.07
CA CYS A 6 6.84 16.65 11.96
C CYS A 6 7.84 15.51 11.87
N VAL A 7 8.44 15.32 10.68
CA VAL A 7 9.51 14.34 10.46
C VAL A 7 10.67 14.64 11.41
N PRO A 8 11.12 13.67 12.21
CA PRO A 8 12.25 13.85 13.11
C PRO A 8 13.48 14.40 12.39
N TYR A 9 14.23 15.29 13.05
CA TYR A 9 15.33 16.10 12.53
C TYR A 9 14.96 17.20 11.53
N GLY A 10 13.82 17.07 10.81
CA GLY A 10 13.34 18.14 9.93
C GLY A 10 12.53 19.19 10.67
N PHE A 11 11.72 18.75 11.63
CA PHE A 11 10.81 19.62 12.39
C PHE A 11 10.83 19.30 13.88
N MET A 12 10.53 20.32 14.69
CA MET A 12 10.37 20.13 16.13
C MET A 12 9.04 19.42 16.45
N PRO A 13 9.02 18.51 17.45
CA PRO A 13 7.79 17.87 17.88
C PRO A 13 6.74 18.90 18.33
N ILE A 14 5.47 18.67 17.96
CA ILE A 14 4.36 19.53 18.39
C ILE A 14 3.95 19.15 19.80
N THR A 15 3.93 20.13 20.70
CA THR A 15 3.44 19.96 22.06
C THR A 15 1.93 20.22 22.11
N ILE A 16 1.17 19.27 22.66
CA ILE A 16 -0.28 19.44 22.86
C ILE A 16 -0.52 20.26 24.13
N ASP A 17 -1.29 21.36 23.98
CA ASP A 17 -1.73 22.15 25.13
C ASP A 17 -2.62 21.30 26.06
N LYS A 18 -2.41 21.39 27.38
CA LYS A 18 -3.14 20.66 28.41
C LYS A 18 -4.66 20.81 28.31
N LYS A 19 -5.16 21.92 27.78
CA LYS A 19 -6.60 22.17 27.59
C LYS A 19 -7.28 21.21 26.59
N TYR A 20 -6.50 20.59 25.69
CA TYR A 20 -7.01 19.62 24.70
C TYR A 20 -6.89 18.17 25.16
N LEU A 21 -6.34 17.91 26.37
CA LEU A 21 -6.21 16.56 26.90
C LEU A 21 -7.55 16.07 27.43
N THR A 22 -7.97 14.88 26.98
CA THR A 22 -9.17 14.22 27.48
C THR A 22 -8.99 13.72 28.92
N GLU A 23 -10.10 13.53 29.66
CA GLU A 23 -10.06 12.95 31.00
C GLU A 23 -9.49 11.53 30.97
N GLU A 24 -9.77 10.77 29.92
CA GLU A 24 -9.19 9.43 29.71
C GLU A 24 -7.66 9.49 29.67
N TYR A 25 -7.11 10.45 28.92
CA TYR A 25 -5.67 10.66 28.89
C TYR A 25 -5.13 11.09 30.25
N LYS A 26 -5.81 12.00 30.95
CA LYS A 26 -5.38 12.50 32.28
C LYS A 26 -5.30 11.38 33.32
N ASN A 27 -6.14 10.34 33.17
CA ASN A 27 -6.20 9.20 34.08
C ASN A 27 -5.33 8.01 33.64
N CYS A 28 -4.66 8.09 32.49
CA CYS A 28 -3.79 7.02 32.00
C CYS A 28 -2.49 6.93 32.82
N PRO A 29 -2.13 5.77 33.38
CA PRO A 29 -0.88 5.62 34.10
C PRO A 29 0.33 5.70 33.15
N ASN A 30 1.46 6.17 33.66
CA ASN A 30 2.73 6.24 32.92
C ASN A 30 2.74 7.09 31.65
N LYS A 31 1.83 8.03 31.52
CA LYS A 31 1.82 8.99 30.41
C LYS A 31 2.78 10.17 30.67
N PRO A 32 3.32 10.80 29.62
CA PRO A 32 3.99 12.08 29.76
C PRO A 32 3.00 13.17 30.19
N GLU A 33 3.41 14.07 31.10
CA GLU A 33 2.56 15.18 31.57
C GLU A 33 2.06 16.06 30.42
N VAL A 34 2.91 16.27 29.45
CA VAL A 34 2.59 17.00 28.21
C VAL A 34 3.04 16.16 27.01
N PRO A 35 2.10 15.63 26.22
CA PRO A 35 2.43 14.80 25.07
C PRO A 35 3.07 15.65 23.98
N LYS A 36 4.12 15.09 23.38
CA LYS A 36 4.78 15.63 22.19
C LYS A 36 4.50 14.71 21.01
N LEU A 37 4.02 15.27 19.92
CA LEU A 37 3.68 14.54 18.71
C LEU A 37 4.79 14.71 17.66
N ILE A 38 5.12 13.63 17.01
CA ILE A 38 6.00 13.57 15.84
C ILE A 38 5.22 12.97 14.67
N ASP A 39 5.83 12.93 13.50
CA ASP A 39 5.26 12.31 12.30
C ASP A 39 4.85 10.86 12.57
N GLY A 40 3.58 10.57 12.27
CA GLY A 40 3.01 9.22 12.40
C GLY A 40 3.64 8.19 11.47
N GLY A 41 4.24 8.63 10.36
CA GLY A 41 4.92 7.78 9.40
C GLY A 41 6.13 7.04 9.98
N VAL A 42 6.66 7.49 11.12
CA VAL A 42 7.71 6.75 11.86
C VAL A 42 7.17 5.43 12.43
N TYR A 43 5.88 5.38 12.74
CA TYR A 43 5.23 4.19 13.32
C TYR A 43 4.35 3.45 12.32
N ASP A 44 3.49 4.17 11.59
CA ASP A 44 2.54 3.64 10.61
C ASP A 44 2.35 4.63 9.46
N ASN A 45 3.21 4.54 8.45
CA ASN A 45 3.19 5.45 7.31
C ASN A 45 1.98 5.23 6.39
N GLN A 46 1.36 4.05 6.45
CA GLN A 46 0.22 3.69 5.61
C GLN A 46 -1.12 3.89 6.29
N GLY A 47 -1.14 4.14 7.60
CA GLY A 47 -2.36 4.30 8.39
C GLY A 47 -3.21 3.03 8.51
N ALA A 48 -2.68 1.87 8.10
CA ALA A 48 -3.43 0.62 8.02
C ALA A 48 -3.56 -0.11 9.35
N HIS A 49 -2.63 0.11 10.28
CA HIS A 49 -2.54 -0.65 11.53
C HIS A 49 -3.82 -0.63 12.38
N LYS A 50 -4.49 0.52 12.48
CA LYS A 50 -5.74 0.63 13.25
C LYS A 50 -6.95 0.06 12.53
N LEU A 51 -6.91 0.01 11.20
CA LEU A 51 -7.97 -0.56 10.38
C LEU A 51 -7.94 -2.09 10.38
N SER A 52 -6.75 -2.69 10.49
CA SER A 52 -6.56 -4.15 10.49
C SER A 52 -6.62 -4.79 11.89
N GLN A 53 -6.60 -4.02 12.97
CA GLN A 53 -6.69 -4.59 14.31
C GLN A 53 -8.11 -5.05 14.68
N ASN A 54 -8.35 -6.34 14.89
CA ASN A 54 -9.65 -6.94 15.26
C ASN A 54 -10.34 -6.30 16.48
N LYS A 55 -9.60 -5.69 17.40
CA LYS A 55 -10.15 -5.01 18.58
C LYS A 55 -10.23 -3.49 18.42
N SER A 56 -9.87 -2.95 17.26
CA SER A 56 -9.96 -1.53 16.99
C SER A 56 -11.41 -1.13 16.71
N LYS A 57 -11.80 0.06 17.19
CA LYS A 57 -13.09 0.68 16.82
C LYS A 57 -13.19 1.07 15.34
N PHE A 58 -12.05 1.07 14.65
CA PHE A 58 -11.91 1.43 13.24
C PHE A 58 -11.67 0.21 12.35
N HIS A 59 -11.79 -1.00 12.90
CA HIS A 59 -11.62 -2.23 12.14
C HIS A 59 -12.57 -2.29 10.95
N THR A 60 -12.05 -2.74 9.80
CA THR A 60 -12.80 -2.92 8.55
C THR A 60 -12.29 -4.13 7.79
N ASP A 61 -13.19 -4.80 7.08
CA ASP A 61 -12.89 -6.00 6.30
C ASP A 61 -12.19 -5.70 4.96
N PHE A 62 -12.31 -4.46 4.45
CA PHE A 62 -11.71 -4.03 3.18
C PHE A 62 -10.84 -2.80 3.39
N ILE A 63 -9.56 -2.89 3.01
CA ILE A 63 -8.59 -1.83 3.21
C ILE A 63 -7.84 -1.55 1.91
N ILE A 64 -8.04 -0.35 1.36
CA ILE A 64 -7.25 0.13 0.22
C ILE A 64 -6.15 1.04 0.76
N VAL A 65 -4.90 0.67 0.50
CA VAL A 65 -3.73 1.42 0.93
C VAL A 65 -3.14 2.16 -0.26
N SER A 66 -3.28 3.48 -0.29
CA SER A 66 -2.62 4.34 -1.26
C SER A 66 -1.25 4.76 -0.75
N ASP A 67 -0.19 4.41 -1.48
CA ASP A 67 1.19 4.72 -1.12
C ASP A 67 1.82 5.66 -2.18
N ALA A 68 1.78 6.94 -1.90
CA ALA A 68 2.38 7.99 -2.73
C ALA A 68 3.88 8.22 -2.43
N GLY A 69 4.47 7.44 -1.53
CA GLY A 69 5.88 7.55 -1.15
C GLY A 69 6.80 7.03 -2.25
N ASN A 70 7.57 7.92 -2.86
CA ASN A 70 8.65 7.53 -3.75
C ASN A 70 9.94 7.41 -2.94
N SER A 71 10.40 6.17 -2.70
CA SER A 71 11.53 5.86 -1.82
C SER A 71 12.88 5.85 -2.53
N THR A 72 13.07 6.64 -3.58
CA THR A 72 14.38 6.77 -4.21
C THR A 72 15.34 7.56 -3.31
N ILE A 73 16.01 6.85 -2.40
CA ILE A 73 17.11 7.41 -1.65
C ILE A 73 18.27 7.60 -2.62
N SER A 74 18.53 8.86 -2.99
CA SER A 74 19.74 9.18 -3.75
C SER A 74 20.96 8.90 -2.87
N ALA A 75 21.73 7.90 -3.24
CA ALA A 75 22.99 7.54 -2.58
C ALA A 75 24.10 8.59 -2.78
N ASN A 76 23.78 9.76 -3.33
CA ASN A 76 24.73 10.80 -3.65
C ASN A 76 25.27 11.49 -2.39
N LYS A 77 26.54 11.20 -2.09
CA LYS A 77 27.48 11.93 -1.22
C LYS A 77 26.87 12.56 0.06
N THR A 78 26.63 11.73 1.05
CA THR A 78 26.25 12.17 2.39
C THR A 78 27.45 12.59 3.21
N THR A 79 27.97 13.77 2.94
CA THR A 79 29.03 14.40 3.78
C THR A 79 28.44 15.18 4.94
N ASN A 80 27.10 15.41 4.96
CA ASN A 80 26.42 16.19 5.97
C ASN A 80 25.63 15.27 6.93
N ILE A 81 25.89 15.37 8.23
CA ILE A 81 25.26 14.58 9.28
C ILE A 81 23.72 14.71 9.31
N PHE A 82 23.17 15.88 8.96
CA PHE A 82 21.72 16.09 8.88
C PHE A 82 21.10 15.30 7.73
N ILE A 83 21.76 15.30 6.56
CA ILE A 83 21.31 14.52 5.40
C ILE A 83 21.38 13.03 5.73
N LEU A 84 22.44 12.59 6.40
CA LEU A 84 22.59 11.21 6.84
C LEU A 84 21.47 10.81 7.82
N ALA A 85 21.15 11.65 8.78
CA ALA A 85 20.08 11.42 9.74
C ALA A 85 18.70 11.33 9.05
N MET A 86 18.39 12.25 8.13
CA MET A 86 17.15 12.23 7.34
C MET A 86 17.05 10.98 6.47
N ASN A 87 18.12 10.59 5.78
CA ASN A 87 18.16 9.37 4.98
C ASN A 87 17.97 8.12 5.85
N THR A 88 18.53 8.09 7.05
CA THR A 88 18.36 6.97 8.00
C THR A 88 16.90 6.82 8.42
N ILE A 89 16.21 7.93 8.74
CA ILE A 89 14.79 7.89 9.07
C ILE A 89 13.96 7.43 7.88
N THR A 90 14.22 7.96 6.69
CA THR A 90 13.52 7.55 5.47
C THR A 90 13.68 6.04 5.23
N LEU A 91 14.90 5.50 5.41
CA LEU A 91 15.14 4.05 5.35
C LEU A 91 14.35 3.26 6.41
N MET A 92 14.30 3.77 7.64
CA MET A 92 13.53 3.13 8.72
C MET A 92 12.03 3.13 8.41
N MET A 93 11.48 4.26 7.95
CA MET A 93 10.08 4.38 7.57
C MET A 93 9.74 3.46 6.39
N ASP A 94 10.61 3.36 5.37
CA ASP A 94 10.44 2.43 4.25
C ASP A 94 10.49 0.97 4.71
N ARG A 95 11.39 0.64 5.64
CA ARG A 95 11.44 -0.70 6.24
C ARG A 95 10.18 -1.04 7.01
N VAL A 96 9.67 -0.12 7.85
CA VAL A 96 8.41 -0.29 8.58
C VAL A 96 7.27 -0.52 7.60
N LYS A 97 7.17 0.30 6.56
CA LYS A 97 6.18 0.17 5.48
C LYS A 97 6.23 -1.22 4.82
N LYS A 98 7.42 -1.69 4.43
CA LYS A 98 7.60 -3.01 3.80
C LYS A 98 7.25 -4.16 4.74
N MET A 99 7.60 -4.03 6.03
CA MET A 99 7.24 -5.05 7.03
C MET A 99 5.73 -5.08 7.28
N GLN A 100 5.08 -3.93 7.41
CA GLN A 100 3.62 -3.85 7.58
C GLN A 100 2.90 -4.45 6.37
N ARG A 101 3.33 -4.11 5.15
CA ARG A 101 2.76 -4.70 3.93
C ARG A 101 2.94 -6.23 3.90
N ALA A 102 4.12 -6.74 4.23
CA ALA A 102 4.37 -8.17 4.29
C ALA A 102 3.47 -8.84 5.35
N ASN A 103 3.41 -8.29 6.56
CA ASN A 103 2.57 -8.82 7.63
C ASN A 103 1.08 -8.81 7.23
N ASN A 104 0.57 -7.73 6.66
CA ASN A 104 -0.82 -7.64 6.22
C ASN A 104 -1.14 -8.67 5.13
N LEU A 105 -0.21 -8.97 4.22
CA LEU A 105 -0.38 -10.03 3.23
C LEU A 105 -0.39 -11.42 3.86
N TYR A 106 0.48 -11.69 4.85
CA TYR A 106 0.51 -12.98 5.56
C TYR A 106 -0.69 -13.14 6.51
N GLU A 107 -1.09 -12.07 7.17
CA GLU A 107 -2.23 -12.09 8.08
C GLU A 107 -3.56 -12.16 7.33
N SER A 108 -3.66 -11.63 6.11
CA SER A 108 -4.89 -11.69 5.31
C SER A 108 -5.34 -13.12 4.98
N TYR A 109 -4.42 -14.09 4.94
CA TYR A 109 -4.79 -15.51 4.81
C TYR A 109 -5.44 -16.08 6.08
N ALA A 110 -5.02 -15.59 7.25
CA ALA A 110 -5.54 -16.05 8.55
C ALA A 110 -6.67 -15.17 9.11
N SER A 111 -6.82 -13.96 8.59
CA SER A 111 -7.82 -12.96 8.97
C SER A 111 -8.86 -12.78 7.86
N LYS A 112 -9.96 -12.11 8.18
CA LYS A 112 -11.02 -11.81 7.18
C LYS A 112 -10.78 -10.54 6.38
N GLU A 113 -9.65 -9.87 6.60
CA GLU A 113 -9.38 -8.60 5.96
C GLU A 113 -8.80 -8.79 4.55
N HIS A 114 -9.28 -7.96 3.63
CA HIS A 114 -8.83 -7.90 2.25
C HIS A 114 -8.04 -6.61 2.02
N PHE A 115 -6.83 -6.73 1.49
CA PHE A 115 -5.96 -5.58 1.23
C PHE A 115 -5.72 -5.39 -0.26
N ALA A 116 -5.93 -4.15 -0.74
CA ALA A 116 -5.49 -3.69 -2.04
C ALA A 116 -4.42 -2.61 -1.85
N TYR A 117 -3.21 -2.85 -2.35
CA TYR A 117 -2.11 -1.89 -2.28
C TYR A 117 -1.96 -1.17 -3.61
N VAL A 118 -1.88 0.16 -3.56
CA VAL A 118 -1.75 1.05 -4.71
C VAL A 118 -0.51 1.92 -4.56
N PRO A 119 0.71 1.35 -4.72
CA PRO A 119 1.95 2.12 -4.67
C PRO A 119 2.15 2.88 -5.98
N LEU A 120 2.48 4.17 -5.87
CA LEU A 120 2.77 5.04 -7.00
C LEU A 120 3.95 4.55 -7.86
N GLU A 121 4.89 3.81 -7.27
CA GLU A 121 6.08 3.28 -7.92
C GLU A 121 5.81 2.14 -8.92
N TRP A 122 4.63 1.51 -8.88
CA TRP A 122 4.32 0.36 -9.73
C TRP A 122 4.02 0.77 -11.17
N GLU A 123 4.41 -0.13 -12.10
CA GLU A 123 4.12 0.01 -13.52
C GLU A 123 2.70 -0.45 -13.85
N CYS A 124 2.05 0.29 -14.74
CA CYS A 124 0.75 -0.08 -15.31
C CYS A 124 0.95 -1.19 -16.36
N SER A 125 1.08 -2.43 -15.91
CA SER A 125 1.39 -3.56 -16.79
C SER A 125 0.83 -4.89 -16.29
N THR A 126 0.90 -5.92 -17.14
CA THR A 126 0.53 -7.30 -16.81
C THR A 126 1.36 -7.89 -15.65
N ARG A 127 2.47 -7.25 -15.25
CA ARG A 127 3.27 -7.67 -14.08
C ARG A 127 2.46 -7.69 -12.79
N LEU A 128 1.41 -6.87 -12.68
CA LEU A 128 0.51 -6.89 -11.52
C LEU A 128 -0.23 -8.22 -11.41
N ILE A 129 -0.67 -8.79 -12.53
CA ILE A 129 -1.30 -10.12 -12.57
C ILE A 129 -0.27 -11.22 -12.22
N GLN A 130 0.95 -11.11 -12.75
CA GLN A 130 2.03 -12.03 -12.41
C GLN A 130 2.35 -11.99 -10.90
N GLY A 131 2.37 -10.79 -10.31
CA GLY A 131 2.52 -10.60 -8.87
C GLY A 131 1.38 -11.24 -8.07
N PHE A 132 0.14 -11.10 -8.51
CA PHE A 132 -1.01 -11.77 -7.91
C PHE A 132 -0.88 -13.30 -7.96
N VAL A 133 -0.51 -13.87 -9.10
CA VAL A 133 -0.30 -15.33 -9.25
C VAL A 133 0.87 -15.81 -8.38
N THR A 134 1.91 -15.00 -8.20
CA THR A 134 2.99 -15.29 -7.25
C THR A 134 2.47 -15.32 -5.81
N ASN A 135 1.65 -14.36 -5.42
CA ASN A 135 1.03 -14.33 -4.10
C ASN A 135 0.08 -15.54 -3.88
N LEU A 136 -0.64 -15.97 -4.92
CA LEU A 136 -1.43 -17.22 -4.88
C LEU A 136 -0.55 -18.44 -4.59
N LYS A 137 0.56 -18.57 -5.34
CA LYS A 137 1.54 -19.65 -5.17
C LYS A 137 2.11 -19.69 -3.75
N ASP A 138 2.40 -18.52 -3.18
CA ASP A 138 2.98 -18.36 -1.85
C ASP A 138 1.95 -18.54 -0.73
N GLY A 139 0.64 -18.62 -1.06
CA GLY A 139 -0.43 -18.77 -0.09
C GLY A 139 -0.82 -17.45 0.59
N ASN A 140 -0.53 -16.30 -0.03
CA ASN A 140 -0.77 -14.96 0.53
C ASN A 140 -2.08 -14.33 0.03
N VAL A 141 -2.94 -15.10 -0.63
CA VAL A 141 -4.24 -14.62 -1.13
C VAL A 141 -5.37 -15.34 -0.41
N HIS A 142 -6.32 -14.58 0.15
CA HIS A 142 -7.45 -15.13 0.88
C HIS A 142 -8.30 -16.07 0.00
N PRO A 143 -8.83 -17.18 0.56
CA PRO A 143 -9.67 -18.12 -0.18
C PRO A 143 -10.84 -17.49 -0.94
N ASP A 144 -11.56 -16.55 -0.33
CA ASP A 144 -12.69 -15.87 -0.98
C ASP A 144 -12.27 -15.12 -2.25
N VAL A 145 -11.04 -14.59 -2.30
CA VAL A 145 -10.52 -13.85 -3.45
C VAL A 145 -10.25 -14.80 -4.63
N TRP A 146 -9.48 -15.87 -4.39
CA TRP A 146 -9.17 -16.78 -5.50
C TRP A 146 -10.38 -17.62 -5.94
N GLN A 147 -11.32 -17.93 -5.04
CA GLN A 147 -12.59 -18.53 -5.39
C GLN A 147 -13.46 -17.61 -6.27
N ALA A 148 -13.51 -16.31 -5.95
CA ALA A 148 -14.20 -15.32 -6.79
C ALA A 148 -13.61 -15.26 -8.22
N HIS A 149 -12.31 -15.52 -8.38
CA HIS A 149 -11.66 -15.69 -9.68
C HIS A 149 -11.85 -17.10 -10.28
N THR A 150 -12.72 -17.93 -9.69
CA THR A 150 -12.97 -19.33 -10.10
C THR A 150 -11.71 -20.21 -10.07
N ILE A 151 -10.67 -19.83 -9.32
CA ILE A 151 -9.46 -20.61 -9.12
C ILE A 151 -9.75 -21.68 -8.07
N THR A 152 -9.21 -22.88 -8.26
CA THR A 152 -9.39 -24.02 -7.35
C THR A 152 -8.11 -24.27 -6.53
N GLU A 153 -8.25 -24.92 -5.38
CA GLU A 153 -7.11 -25.32 -4.54
C GLU A 153 -6.13 -26.25 -5.27
N GLY A 154 -6.66 -27.11 -6.17
CA GLY A 154 -5.83 -27.95 -7.03
C GLY A 154 -4.96 -27.15 -8.00
N GLU A 155 -5.50 -26.07 -8.59
CA GLU A 155 -4.73 -25.18 -9.46
C GLU A 155 -3.63 -24.46 -8.67
N ILE A 156 -3.90 -24.01 -7.45
CA ILE A 156 -2.88 -23.40 -6.57
C ILE A 156 -1.78 -24.41 -6.23
N THR A 157 -2.14 -25.66 -5.98
CA THR A 157 -1.16 -26.74 -5.73
C THR A 157 -0.27 -26.96 -6.95
N ASN A 158 -0.83 -26.94 -8.16
CA ASN A 158 -0.08 -27.08 -9.40
C ASN A 158 0.92 -25.95 -9.64
N LEU A 159 0.66 -24.72 -9.12
CA LEU A 159 1.63 -23.61 -9.16
C LEU A 159 2.94 -23.92 -8.41
N LYS A 160 2.92 -24.87 -7.47
CA LYS A 160 4.08 -25.31 -6.67
C LYS A 160 4.77 -26.55 -7.26
N GLY A 161 4.16 -27.21 -8.23
CA GLY A 161 4.61 -28.48 -8.80
C GLY A 161 5.69 -28.37 -9.88
N ALA A 162 6.06 -29.49 -10.47
CA ALA A 162 7.07 -29.60 -11.52
C ALA A 162 6.68 -28.83 -12.81
N GLU A 163 5.39 -28.76 -13.13
CA GLU A 163 4.85 -28.03 -14.29
C GLU A 163 4.41 -26.60 -13.94
N SER A 164 5.03 -26.01 -12.92
CA SER A 164 4.62 -24.69 -12.36
C SER A 164 4.59 -23.57 -13.41
N LYS A 165 5.41 -23.63 -14.46
CA LYS A 165 5.43 -22.60 -15.50
C LYS A 165 4.16 -22.61 -16.36
N VAL A 166 3.73 -23.79 -16.82
CA VAL A 166 2.48 -23.94 -17.59
C VAL A 166 1.28 -23.60 -16.71
N ALA A 167 1.27 -24.07 -15.47
CA ALA A 167 0.22 -23.75 -14.51
C ALA A 167 0.13 -22.22 -14.25
N GLN A 168 1.27 -21.52 -14.16
CA GLN A 168 1.29 -20.05 -14.01
C GLN A 168 0.69 -19.35 -15.23
N GLU A 169 1.09 -19.72 -16.44
CA GLU A 169 0.55 -19.15 -17.68
C GLU A 169 -0.97 -19.34 -17.78
N THR A 170 -1.45 -20.55 -17.50
CA THR A 170 -2.89 -20.87 -17.49
C THR A 170 -3.63 -20.04 -16.43
N THR A 171 -3.07 -19.92 -15.23
CA THR A 171 -3.70 -19.13 -14.16
C THR A 171 -3.70 -17.64 -14.48
N ILE A 172 -2.63 -17.10 -15.10
CA ILE A 172 -2.58 -15.71 -15.56
C ILE A 172 -3.71 -15.43 -16.55
N GLU A 173 -3.91 -16.30 -17.55
CA GLU A 173 -5.00 -16.11 -18.53
C GLU A 173 -6.39 -16.22 -17.88
N LYS A 174 -6.56 -17.11 -16.92
CA LYS A 174 -7.79 -17.22 -16.16
C LYS A 174 -8.09 -15.95 -15.36
N VAL A 175 -7.08 -15.41 -14.67
CA VAL A 175 -7.20 -14.13 -13.92
C VAL A 175 -7.48 -12.97 -14.87
N LYS A 176 -6.79 -12.87 -16.01
CA LYS A 176 -7.07 -11.83 -17.02
C LYS A 176 -8.52 -11.83 -17.45
N ASN A 177 -9.10 -13.00 -17.71
CA ASN A 177 -10.50 -13.13 -18.08
C ASN A 177 -11.43 -12.68 -16.93
N ALA A 178 -11.13 -13.13 -15.70
CA ALA A 178 -11.95 -12.81 -14.53
C ALA A 178 -11.99 -11.31 -14.19
N ILE A 179 -10.88 -10.59 -14.41
CA ILE A 179 -10.80 -9.13 -14.14
C ILE A 179 -11.14 -8.27 -15.37
N HIS A 180 -11.56 -8.86 -16.48
CA HIS A 180 -11.80 -8.16 -17.77
C HIS A 180 -10.58 -7.36 -18.24
N TRP A 181 -9.40 -8.02 -18.28
CA TRP A 181 -8.13 -7.38 -18.58
C TRP A 181 -8.12 -6.58 -19.89
N SER A 182 -8.84 -7.05 -20.93
CA SER A 182 -8.91 -6.35 -22.22
C SER A 182 -9.46 -4.91 -22.11
N GLU A 183 -10.36 -4.65 -21.17
CA GLU A 183 -10.88 -3.32 -20.88
C GLU A 183 -9.84 -2.46 -20.14
N LEU A 184 -9.14 -3.07 -19.17
CA LEU A 184 -8.10 -2.40 -18.40
C LEU A 184 -6.88 -2.06 -19.27
N GLU A 185 -6.52 -2.95 -20.19
CA GLU A 185 -5.40 -2.76 -21.12
C GLU A 185 -5.62 -1.55 -22.04
N GLN A 186 -6.86 -1.32 -22.50
CA GLN A 186 -7.23 -0.15 -23.30
C GLN A 186 -7.15 1.18 -22.53
N LYS A 187 -7.22 1.12 -21.21
CA LYS A 187 -7.18 2.28 -20.30
C LYS A 187 -5.79 2.51 -19.68
N ILE A 188 -4.77 1.73 -20.06
CA ILE A 188 -3.41 1.95 -19.56
C ILE A 188 -2.97 3.37 -19.86
N PRO A 189 -2.51 4.15 -18.86
CA PRO A 189 -1.98 5.49 -19.09
C PRO A 189 -0.87 5.51 -20.14
N LEU A 190 -0.76 6.59 -20.88
CA LEU A 190 0.35 6.78 -21.81
C LEU A 190 1.69 6.68 -21.06
N GLN A 191 2.69 6.08 -21.69
CA GLN A 191 4.00 5.89 -21.08
C GLN A 191 4.61 7.19 -20.53
N GLU A 192 4.38 8.32 -21.21
CA GLU A 192 4.82 9.63 -20.72
C GLU A 192 4.10 10.02 -19.44
N SER A 193 2.76 9.85 -19.35
CA SER A 193 1.96 10.13 -18.16
C SER A 193 2.36 9.24 -17.00
N GLU A 194 2.56 7.96 -17.23
CA GLU A 194 3.05 7.02 -16.23
C GLU A 194 4.44 7.42 -15.69
N HIS A 195 5.37 7.78 -16.59
CA HIS A 195 6.71 8.22 -16.20
C HIS A 195 6.66 9.48 -15.34
N ILE A 196 5.82 10.46 -15.70
CA ILE A 196 5.61 11.67 -14.91
C ILE A 196 5.09 11.31 -13.53
N ALA A 197 4.00 10.53 -13.45
CA ALA A 197 3.40 10.13 -12.17
C ALA A 197 4.40 9.46 -11.24
N ARG A 198 5.19 8.52 -11.75
CA ARG A 198 6.21 7.77 -10.99
C ARG A 198 7.45 8.60 -10.63
N SER A 199 7.68 9.73 -11.29
CA SER A 199 8.81 10.63 -11.01
C SER A 199 8.48 11.73 -10.01
N VAL A 200 7.21 11.95 -9.69
CA VAL A 200 6.80 12.95 -8.70
C VAL A 200 7.40 12.61 -7.35
N GLY A 201 8.21 13.52 -6.83
CA GLY A 201 8.85 13.39 -5.53
C GLY A 201 7.92 13.80 -4.38
N THR A 202 8.12 13.20 -3.21
CA THR A 202 7.48 13.64 -1.97
C THR A 202 8.19 14.90 -1.47
N ASN A 203 7.77 16.05 -1.98
CA ASN A 203 8.29 17.35 -1.60
C ASN A 203 7.13 18.34 -1.32
N LEU A 204 7.45 19.51 -0.77
CA LEU A 204 6.46 20.53 -0.43
C LEU A 204 6.27 21.57 -1.55
N THR A 205 6.65 21.24 -2.79
CA THR A 205 6.45 22.14 -3.94
C THR A 205 5.08 21.90 -4.57
N ALA A 206 4.52 22.95 -5.17
CA ALA A 206 3.26 22.85 -5.90
C ALA A 206 3.46 21.96 -7.15
N LEU A 207 2.49 21.07 -7.41
CA LEU A 207 2.46 20.25 -8.60
C LEU A 207 1.95 21.05 -9.79
N SER A 208 2.49 20.79 -10.97
CA SER A 208 1.96 21.29 -12.24
C SER A 208 0.65 20.56 -12.59
N HIS A 209 -0.16 21.17 -13.48
CA HIS A 209 -1.39 20.53 -13.97
C HIS A 209 -1.12 19.16 -14.59
N LYS A 210 -0.03 19.04 -15.36
CA LYS A 210 0.35 17.77 -16.02
C LYS A 210 0.72 16.69 -14.99
N GLU A 211 1.43 17.05 -13.92
CA GLU A 211 1.73 16.10 -12.84
C GLU A 211 0.47 15.64 -12.12
N ILE A 212 -0.47 16.56 -11.85
CA ILE A 212 -1.75 16.22 -11.21
C ILE A 212 -2.57 15.26 -12.08
N GLU A 213 -2.74 15.56 -13.37
CA GLU A 213 -3.46 14.71 -14.30
C GLU A 213 -2.82 13.33 -14.42
N SER A 214 -1.50 13.27 -14.59
CA SER A 214 -0.74 12.01 -14.65
C SER A 214 -0.88 11.18 -13.37
N LEU A 215 -0.85 11.81 -12.19
CA LEU A 215 -1.06 11.12 -10.93
C LEU A 215 -2.48 10.55 -10.81
N ILE A 216 -3.51 11.30 -11.24
CA ILE A 216 -4.90 10.85 -11.21
C ILE A 216 -5.08 9.64 -12.14
N GLU A 217 -4.64 9.73 -13.39
CA GLU A 217 -4.75 8.63 -14.36
C GLU A 217 -4.05 7.36 -13.86
N HIS A 218 -2.81 7.50 -13.41
CA HIS A 218 -1.99 6.40 -12.94
C HIS A 218 -2.58 5.73 -11.71
N SER A 219 -2.96 6.52 -10.69
CA SER A 219 -3.51 5.99 -9.45
C SER A 219 -4.91 5.39 -9.64
N ALA A 220 -5.75 5.97 -10.48
CA ALA A 220 -7.08 5.44 -10.80
C ALA A 220 -6.97 4.06 -11.47
N TRP A 221 -6.09 3.93 -12.46
CA TRP A 221 -5.87 2.67 -13.16
C TRP A 221 -5.31 1.59 -12.21
N LEU A 222 -4.28 1.91 -11.43
CA LEU A 222 -3.71 0.98 -10.44
C LEU A 222 -4.77 0.54 -9.40
N THR A 223 -5.59 1.48 -8.94
CA THR A 223 -6.65 1.17 -7.97
C THR A 223 -7.66 0.22 -8.57
N GLU A 224 -8.13 0.48 -9.80
CA GLU A 224 -9.09 -0.40 -10.49
C GLU A 224 -8.53 -1.81 -10.63
N VAL A 225 -7.28 -1.96 -11.09
CA VAL A 225 -6.64 -3.28 -11.21
C VAL A 225 -6.50 -3.97 -9.86
N GLN A 226 -6.02 -3.28 -8.82
CA GLN A 226 -5.83 -3.88 -7.50
C GLN A 226 -7.15 -4.28 -6.84
N VAL A 227 -8.20 -3.48 -6.98
CA VAL A 227 -9.53 -3.83 -6.49
C VAL A 227 -10.07 -5.04 -7.24
N ARG A 228 -9.96 -5.09 -8.56
CA ARG A 228 -10.38 -6.26 -9.36
C ARG A 228 -9.60 -7.52 -9.00
N LEU A 229 -8.31 -7.42 -8.67
CA LEU A 229 -7.47 -8.57 -8.27
C LEU A 229 -7.75 -9.05 -6.84
N TYR A 230 -7.78 -8.14 -5.86
CA TYR A 230 -7.78 -8.49 -4.43
C TYR A 230 -9.12 -8.30 -3.72
N MET A 231 -10.09 -7.64 -4.35
CA MET A 231 -11.41 -7.35 -3.79
C MET A 231 -12.55 -7.60 -4.79
N PRO A 232 -12.53 -8.70 -5.59
CA PRO A 232 -13.52 -8.94 -6.64
C PRO A 232 -14.95 -8.97 -6.09
N MET A 233 -15.14 -9.36 -4.83
CA MET A 233 -16.44 -9.41 -4.16
C MET A 233 -17.11 -8.04 -4.02
N LEU A 234 -16.37 -6.94 -4.10
CA LEU A 234 -16.96 -5.59 -4.09
C LEU A 234 -17.64 -5.24 -5.42
N LEU A 235 -17.23 -5.89 -6.52
CA LEU A 235 -17.71 -5.62 -7.87
C LEU A 235 -18.94 -6.45 -8.25
N THR A 236 -19.21 -7.56 -7.54
CA THR A 236 -20.33 -8.46 -7.84
C THR A 236 -21.69 -7.96 -7.35
N LYS A 237 -21.75 -6.82 -6.66
CA LYS A 237 -23.02 -6.25 -6.14
C LYS A 237 -23.74 -5.29 -7.09
N GLU A 238 -23.18 -5.01 -8.27
CA GLU A 238 -23.75 -4.05 -9.25
C GLU A 238 -24.16 -4.71 -10.59
N MET A 239 -24.33 -6.04 -10.61
CA MET A 239 -24.93 -6.71 -11.78
C MET A 239 -26.29 -7.31 -11.44
#